data_3ff5a602bac5bee228eda23a612e2499
#
_entry.id   3ff5a602bac5bee228eda23a612e2499
#
_cell.length_a   1.000
_cell.length_b   1.000
_cell.length_c   1.000
_cell.angle_alpha   90.00
_cell.angle_beta   90.00
_cell.angle_gamma   90.00
#
_symmetry.space_group_name_H-M   'P 1'
#
loop_
_entity.id
_entity.type
_entity.pdbx_description
1 polymer ?
#
loop_
_entity_poly.entity_id
_entity_poly.type
_entity_poly.pdbx_seq_one_letter_code
_entity_poly.pdbx_strand_id
1 'polypeptide(L)'
;MNTFDAFCRALFFPWWVASAVSVLVMTAFYGCGRLLLAKTAPEDRLGAFALGCALLMTVLGVMPLRLWGLLLLLVPFALWGLWLLAKEAVSLRREYAAFLLLFLAGAGSSFMLPCSWDEQTYQLAVPVRILLESSPGPFPDNPYSYYPALTGGFFTRLIRMGGLQTPRIIVSLITPVLVLSVWKMLRHSAGVFPAWLGAAAFLLSPLTLALNRGTYVENFIALFTLAGIAAARRFREKKWTHSLVCGILAGAAVAVKPTGAVGALAVACIFAGVTWSQWKKWLVFGVSAFLFCFFWYLRTFSLTGSFSYPYALFPVPGSVEHFHYLLGSARYGLEGLPGLLLNWLFVGFYGKLFDGIVTGVQFPFLLVCAALVWYLGMKEVPEKRRQLLFGALAVLLPGALWSLCFPQSRFIMPLLAPVAVAGGAALARLPGKKFWYAGTALLLVCVALFQSFPHLKHYYVCWRLAGKVYDSPGRALAFLTRDPGYFQAMERLAALTPEHSKVLLLLERRGLYCPRSYRLAVPRFEPTLTPVPENAEKLFEKLRAFDYIMVGSTTQDVDLQSANEEECKQILLQLEELLNRGQLQFLPGPGYRILKVIREK
;
A
#
# COMPACT_ATOMS: atom_id res chain seq x y z
N MET A 1 -21.65 27.02 -6.92
CA MET A 1 -20.67 25.94 -6.62
C MET A 1 -21.34 24.64 -7.01
N ASN A 2 -20.72 23.79 -7.83
CA ASN A 2 -21.27 22.50 -8.23
C ASN A 2 -21.44 21.60 -6.99
N THR A 3 -22.57 20.87 -6.88
CA THR A 3 -22.86 19.96 -5.76
C THR A 3 -21.78 18.88 -5.59
N PHE A 4 -21.17 18.42 -6.68
CA PHE A 4 -20.06 17.47 -6.65
C PHE A 4 -18.76 18.08 -6.07
N ASP A 5 -18.44 19.31 -6.44
CA ASP A 5 -17.29 20.03 -5.85
C ASP A 5 -17.50 20.27 -4.35
N ALA A 6 -18.75 20.52 -3.91
CA ALA A 6 -19.08 20.62 -2.49
C ALA A 6 -18.86 19.29 -1.77
N PHE A 7 -19.31 18.18 -2.35
CA PHE A 7 -19.07 16.84 -1.81
C PHE A 7 -17.58 16.53 -1.73
N CYS A 8 -16.82 16.77 -2.80
CA CYS A 8 -15.37 16.57 -2.77
C CYS A 8 -14.71 17.40 -1.68
N ARG A 9 -15.07 18.68 -1.53
CA ARG A 9 -14.52 19.56 -0.49
C ARG A 9 -14.86 19.10 0.92
N ALA A 10 -15.99 18.48 1.13
CA ALA A 10 -16.34 17.89 2.43
C ALA A 10 -15.43 16.71 2.83
N LEU A 11 -14.90 15.99 1.84
CA LEU A 11 -13.92 14.91 2.06
C LEU A 11 -12.49 15.43 2.27
N PHE A 12 -12.22 16.69 1.86
CA PHE A 12 -10.90 17.31 1.95
C PHE A 12 -10.87 18.37 3.03
N PHE A 13 -9.97 18.24 3.97
CA PHE A 13 -9.71 19.30 4.92
C PHE A 13 -8.66 20.28 4.34
N PRO A 14 -8.57 21.50 4.87
CA PRO A 14 -7.49 22.40 4.50
C PRO A 14 -6.14 21.70 4.64
N TRP A 15 -5.24 21.88 3.66
CA TRP A 15 -3.95 21.17 3.59
C TRP A 15 -3.13 21.28 4.87
N TRP A 16 -3.22 22.41 5.58
CA TRP A 16 -2.50 22.63 6.85
C TRP A 16 -3.06 21.76 7.99
N VAL A 17 -4.38 21.46 8.00
CA VAL A 17 -4.99 20.53 8.97
C VAL A 17 -4.48 19.12 8.72
N ALA A 18 -4.54 18.65 7.47
CA ALA A 18 -4.04 17.34 7.10
C ALA A 18 -2.55 17.19 7.42
N SER A 19 -1.75 18.24 7.18
CA SER A 19 -0.32 18.27 7.53
C SER A 19 -0.10 18.23 9.04
N ALA A 20 -0.84 19.04 9.80
CA ALA A 20 -0.73 19.08 11.26
C ALA A 20 -1.10 17.72 11.88
N VAL A 21 -2.19 17.10 11.44
CA VAL A 21 -2.60 15.74 11.87
C VAL A 21 -1.53 14.71 11.49
N SER A 22 -0.95 14.80 10.30
CA SER A 22 0.10 13.88 9.88
C SER A 22 1.36 14.01 10.74
N VAL A 23 1.79 15.24 11.05
CA VAL A 23 2.91 15.51 11.98
C VAL A 23 2.61 14.98 13.39
N LEU A 24 1.39 15.22 13.89
CA LEU A 24 0.93 14.70 15.18
C LEU A 24 1.05 13.17 15.24
N VAL A 25 0.53 12.48 14.23
CA VAL A 25 0.54 11.01 14.17
C VAL A 25 1.95 10.45 14.04
N MET A 26 2.77 11.02 13.15
CA MET A 26 4.17 10.56 12.95
C MET A 26 5.03 10.79 14.20
N THR A 27 4.86 11.91 14.88
CA THR A 27 5.58 12.17 16.14
C THR A 27 5.06 11.31 17.29
N ALA A 28 3.75 10.98 17.31
CA ALA A 28 3.17 10.02 18.25
C ALA A 28 3.74 8.61 18.03
N PHE A 29 3.91 8.16 16.78
CA PHE A 29 4.56 6.87 16.48
C PHE A 29 5.97 6.84 17.10
N TYR A 30 6.75 7.89 16.88
CA TYR A 30 8.09 7.97 17.43
C TYR A 30 8.09 7.99 18.96
N GLY A 31 7.26 8.84 19.58
CA GLY A 31 7.17 8.97 21.03
C GLY A 31 6.73 7.69 21.73
N CYS A 32 5.69 7.02 21.21
CA CYS A 32 5.18 5.74 21.72
C CYS A 32 6.28 4.66 21.70
N GLY A 33 6.91 4.46 20.56
CA GLY A 33 7.96 3.44 20.45
C GLY A 33 9.21 3.76 21.26
N ARG A 34 9.60 5.05 21.36
CA ARG A 34 10.73 5.48 22.21
C ARG A 34 10.46 5.25 23.70
N LEU A 35 9.23 5.46 24.14
CA LEU A 35 8.83 5.16 25.51
C LEU A 35 8.99 3.66 25.82
N LEU A 36 8.56 2.79 24.89
CA LEU A 36 8.64 1.34 25.04
C LEU A 36 10.09 0.83 25.01
N LEU A 37 10.93 1.41 24.16
CA LEU A 37 12.32 0.99 23.98
C LEU A 37 13.34 1.78 24.81
N ALA A 38 12.90 2.74 25.63
CA ALA A 38 13.79 3.66 26.36
C ALA A 38 14.87 2.95 27.20
N LYS A 39 14.47 1.86 27.87
CA LYS A 39 15.38 1.08 28.75
C LYS A 39 16.15 -0.03 28.03
N THR A 40 15.70 -0.46 26.86
CA THR A 40 16.19 -1.69 26.20
C THR A 40 17.01 -1.43 24.96
N ALA A 41 16.64 -0.41 24.19
CA ALA A 41 17.30 -0.04 22.95
C ALA A 41 17.17 1.47 22.67
N PRO A 42 17.79 2.34 23.51
CA PRO A 42 17.60 3.79 23.39
C PRO A 42 18.11 4.37 22.07
N GLU A 43 19.03 3.68 21.38
CA GLU A 43 19.60 4.12 20.11
C GLU A 43 18.83 3.61 18.88
N ASP A 44 17.89 2.67 19.07
CA ASP A 44 17.12 2.09 17.96
C ASP A 44 15.93 2.97 17.55
N ARG A 45 16.24 4.06 16.86
CA ARG A 45 15.23 5.02 16.41
C ARG A 45 14.27 4.45 15.38
N LEU A 46 14.77 3.63 14.44
CA LEU A 46 13.94 3.00 13.43
C LEU A 46 13.02 1.96 14.04
N GLY A 47 13.56 1.08 14.89
CA GLY A 47 12.77 0.10 15.62
C GLY A 47 11.72 0.74 16.51
N ALA A 48 12.06 1.83 17.21
CA ALA A 48 11.12 2.60 18.01
C ALA A 48 9.98 3.18 17.16
N PHE A 49 10.32 3.88 16.06
CA PHE A 49 9.31 4.45 15.17
C PHE A 49 8.37 3.37 14.61
N ALA A 50 8.93 2.27 14.09
CA ALA A 50 8.14 1.19 13.51
C ALA A 50 7.28 0.45 14.55
N LEU A 51 7.79 0.21 15.76
CA LEU A 51 7.04 -0.41 16.85
C LEU A 51 5.87 0.48 17.29
N GLY A 52 6.11 1.77 17.50
CA GLY A 52 5.07 2.73 17.82
C GLY A 52 4.02 2.84 16.71
N CYS A 53 4.46 2.82 15.44
CA CYS A 53 3.58 2.77 14.29
C CYS A 53 2.67 1.53 14.33
N ALA A 54 3.23 0.33 14.48
CA ALA A 54 2.47 -0.92 14.54
C ALA A 54 1.43 -0.91 15.67
N LEU A 55 1.83 -0.50 16.87
CA LEU A 55 0.95 -0.50 18.05
C LEU A 55 -0.15 0.57 17.95
N LEU A 56 0.18 1.81 17.58
CA LEU A 56 -0.82 2.86 17.45
C LEU A 56 -1.76 2.63 16.26
N MET A 57 -1.29 2.08 15.14
CA MET A 57 -2.17 1.64 14.06
C MET A 57 -3.19 0.60 14.54
N THR A 58 -2.75 -0.36 15.37
CA THR A 58 -3.63 -1.38 15.96
C THR A 58 -4.66 -0.73 16.87
N VAL A 59 -4.24 0.11 17.81
CA VAL A 59 -5.14 0.80 18.74
C VAL A 59 -6.15 1.67 18.00
N LEU A 60 -5.68 2.50 17.06
CA LEU A 60 -6.54 3.37 16.25
C LEU A 60 -7.47 2.56 15.33
N GLY A 61 -7.02 1.41 14.82
CA GLY A 61 -7.81 0.55 13.96
C GLY A 61 -8.97 -0.16 14.68
N VAL A 62 -8.77 -0.52 15.95
CA VAL A 62 -9.75 -1.30 16.75
C VAL A 62 -10.68 -0.43 17.58
N MET A 63 -10.14 0.61 18.23
CA MET A 63 -10.91 1.37 19.20
C MET A 63 -11.94 2.29 18.53
N PRO A 64 -13.25 2.24 18.94
CA PRO A 64 -14.29 3.12 18.44
C PRO A 64 -14.20 4.51 19.09
N LEU A 65 -13.01 5.12 19.11
CA LEU A 65 -12.80 6.40 19.75
C LEU A 65 -13.45 7.55 18.96
N ARG A 66 -14.12 8.45 19.68
CA ARG A 66 -14.52 9.76 19.15
C ARG A 66 -13.28 10.63 18.90
N LEU A 67 -13.43 11.73 18.17
CA LEU A 67 -12.31 12.62 17.82
C LEU A 67 -11.49 13.05 19.05
N TRP A 68 -12.15 13.44 20.14
CA TRP A 68 -11.50 13.82 21.40
C TRP A 68 -10.69 12.68 22.02
N GLY A 69 -11.21 11.45 21.99
CA GLY A 69 -10.47 10.27 22.46
C GLY A 69 -9.23 9.97 21.62
N LEU A 70 -9.30 10.18 20.30
CA LEU A 70 -8.14 10.06 19.41
C LEU A 70 -7.07 11.10 19.74
N LEU A 71 -7.45 12.35 19.96
CA LEU A 71 -6.53 13.42 20.35
C LEU A 71 -5.91 13.17 21.73
N LEU A 72 -6.70 12.80 22.73
CA LEU A 72 -6.22 12.43 24.06
C LEU A 72 -5.22 11.27 24.04
N LEU A 73 -5.41 10.32 23.13
CA LEU A 73 -4.45 9.22 22.94
C LEU A 73 -3.17 9.68 22.28
N LEU A 74 -3.25 10.47 21.21
CA LEU A 74 -2.10 10.80 20.37
C LEU A 74 -1.24 11.94 20.92
N VAL A 75 -1.86 12.95 21.52
CA VAL A 75 -1.16 14.18 21.95
C VAL A 75 -0.04 13.91 22.95
N PRO A 76 -0.21 13.08 24.02
CA PRO A 76 0.89 12.81 24.95
C PRO A 76 2.11 12.18 24.27
N PHE A 77 1.87 11.19 23.39
CA PHE A 77 2.95 10.55 22.65
C PHE A 77 3.60 11.51 21.63
N ALA A 78 2.79 12.37 21.00
CA ALA A 78 3.31 13.34 20.05
C ALA A 78 4.17 14.42 20.75
N LEU A 79 3.74 14.94 21.90
CA LEU A 79 4.52 15.89 22.68
C LEU A 79 5.85 15.29 23.14
N TRP A 80 5.81 14.04 23.62
CA TRP A 80 7.01 13.30 23.97
C TRP A 80 7.92 13.08 22.76
N GLY A 81 7.36 12.68 21.62
CA GLY A 81 8.08 12.52 20.36
C GLY A 81 8.71 13.81 19.86
N LEU A 82 7.99 14.93 19.90
CA LEU A 82 8.49 16.25 19.54
C LEU A 82 9.63 16.71 20.46
N TRP A 83 9.49 16.53 21.77
CA TRP A 83 10.55 16.83 22.73
C TRP A 83 11.83 16.03 22.44
N LEU A 84 11.69 14.73 22.16
CA LEU A 84 12.83 13.87 21.77
C LEU A 84 13.47 14.35 20.47
N LEU A 85 12.66 14.64 19.44
CA LEU A 85 13.15 15.13 18.16
C LEU A 85 13.85 16.50 18.31
N ALA A 86 13.31 17.41 19.11
CA ALA A 86 13.94 18.70 19.39
C ALA A 86 15.30 18.52 20.09
N LYS A 87 15.39 17.63 21.08
CA LYS A 87 16.65 17.27 21.74
C LYS A 87 17.68 16.67 20.78
N GLU A 88 17.21 15.88 19.83
CA GLU A 88 18.04 15.22 18.82
C GLU A 88 18.37 16.13 17.62
N ALA A 89 17.52 17.11 17.32
CA ALA A 89 17.68 18.06 16.19
C ALA A 89 18.94 18.92 16.31
N VAL A 90 19.40 19.19 17.52
CA VAL A 90 20.67 19.92 17.76
C VAL A 90 21.86 19.20 17.10
N SER A 91 21.73 17.90 16.81
CA SER A 91 22.71 17.09 16.08
C SER A 91 22.40 16.92 14.58
N LEU A 92 21.36 17.59 14.04
CA LEU A 92 20.97 17.49 12.64
C LEU A 92 22.06 18.09 11.74
N ARG A 93 22.73 17.21 11.00
CA ARG A 93 23.75 17.58 10.01
C ARG A 93 23.10 17.99 8.68
N ARG A 94 23.86 18.68 7.83
CA ARG A 94 23.43 19.13 6.49
C ARG A 94 22.84 18.01 5.61
N GLU A 95 23.26 16.77 5.86
CA GLU A 95 22.76 15.59 5.13
C GLU A 95 21.24 15.39 5.27
N TYR A 96 20.65 15.76 6.42
CA TYR A 96 19.20 15.68 6.61
C TYR A 96 18.44 16.72 5.80
N ALA A 97 19.05 17.88 5.53
CA ALA A 97 18.40 18.90 4.70
C ALA A 97 18.19 18.40 3.26
N ALA A 98 19.16 17.67 2.69
CA ALA A 98 19.01 17.08 1.35
C ALA A 98 17.85 16.06 1.31
N PHE A 99 17.70 15.21 2.33
CA PHE A 99 16.59 14.28 2.41
C PHE A 99 15.25 14.99 2.63
N LEU A 100 15.24 16.08 3.41
CA LEU A 100 14.04 16.90 3.58
C LEU A 100 13.59 17.53 2.26
N LEU A 101 14.52 18.03 1.45
CA LEU A 101 14.21 18.58 0.13
C LEU A 101 13.64 17.51 -0.81
N LEU A 102 14.20 16.31 -0.81
CA LEU A 102 13.68 15.17 -1.58
C LEU A 102 12.28 14.76 -1.08
N PHE A 103 12.06 14.80 0.22
CA PHE A 103 10.74 14.58 0.80
C PHE A 103 9.74 15.63 0.34
N LEU A 104 10.08 16.92 0.45
CA LEU A 104 9.21 18.01 0.02
C LEU A 104 8.87 17.90 -1.47
N ALA A 105 9.82 17.50 -2.30
CA ALA A 105 9.56 17.22 -3.71
C ALA A 105 8.51 16.11 -3.90
N GLY A 106 8.60 15.01 -3.14
CA GLY A 106 7.64 13.89 -3.19
C GLY A 106 6.27 14.20 -2.56
N ALA A 107 6.24 15.04 -1.53
CA ALA A 107 5.02 15.36 -0.77
C ALA A 107 3.93 16.04 -1.62
N GLY A 108 4.29 16.74 -2.71
CA GLY A 108 3.33 17.41 -3.58
C GLY A 108 2.22 16.51 -4.09
N SER A 109 2.53 15.24 -4.39
CA SER A 109 1.52 14.28 -4.83
C SER A 109 0.52 13.91 -3.73
N SER A 110 0.92 14.00 -2.46
CA SER A 110 0.09 13.66 -1.31
C SER A 110 -1.00 14.70 -1.03
N PHE A 111 -0.80 15.94 -1.49
CA PHE A 111 -1.82 17.00 -1.42
C PHE A 111 -2.83 16.94 -2.57
N MET A 112 -2.57 16.11 -3.57
CA MET A 112 -3.51 15.90 -4.68
C MET A 112 -4.66 14.98 -4.27
N LEU A 113 -5.73 15.05 -5.05
CA LEU A 113 -6.86 14.16 -4.90
C LEU A 113 -6.46 12.70 -5.15
N PRO A 114 -6.99 11.74 -4.38
CA PRO A 114 -6.80 10.31 -4.65
C PRO A 114 -7.19 9.94 -6.08
N CYS A 115 -6.23 9.49 -6.87
CA CYS A 115 -6.45 9.21 -8.29
C CYS A 115 -5.98 7.80 -8.71
N SER A 116 -5.32 7.07 -7.83
CA SER A 116 -4.95 5.68 -8.12
C SER A 116 -6.17 4.76 -8.04
N TRP A 117 -6.16 3.70 -8.85
CA TRP A 117 -7.22 2.69 -8.87
C TRP A 117 -7.51 2.12 -7.48
N ASP A 118 -6.46 1.68 -6.78
CA ASP A 118 -6.57 1.08 -5.45
C ASP A 118 -7.16 2.05 -4.40
N GLU A 119 -6.82 3.36 -4.49
CA GLU A 119 -7.41 4.38 -3.62
C GLU A 119 -8.92 4.52 -3.83
N GLN A 120 -9.34 4.57 -5.10
CA GLN A 120 -10.72 4.77 -5.47
C GLN A 120 -11.59 3.52 -5.28
N THR A 121 -10.98 2.34 -5.30
CA THR A 121 -11.68 1.06 -5.20
C THR A 121 -11.82 0.59 -3.76
N TYR A 122 -10.74 0.64 -2.95
CA TYR A 122 -10.78 0.07 -1.61
C TYR A 122 -9.94 0.78 -0.55
N GLN A 123 -8.71 1.24 -0.85
CA GLN A 123 -7.83 1.75 0.21
C GLN A 123 -8.40 2.97 0.92
N LEU A 124 -9.05 3.88 0.19
CA LEU A 124 -9.77 5.02 0.75
C LEU A 124 -11.29 4.89 0.60
N ALA A 125 -11.78 4.21 -0.44
CA ALA A 125 -13.22 4.04 -0.66
C ALA A 125 -13.89 3.29 0.49
N VAL A 126 -13.31 2.19 0.98
CA VAL A 126 -13.85 1.44 2.13
C VAL A 126 -13.83 2.30 3.41
N PRO A 127 -12.72 2.95 3.82
CA PRO A 127 -12.70 3.88 4.95
C PRO A 127 -13.73 5.01 4.85
N VAL A 128 -13.88 5.63 3.69
CA VAL A 128 -14.88 6.70 3.48
C VAL A 128 -16.29 6.15 3.63
N ARG A 129 -16.56 5.00 3.05
CA ARG A 129 -17.88 4.36 3.15
C ARG A 129 -18.24 3.99 4.60
N ILE A 130 -17.27 3.51 5.39
CA ILE A 130 -17.45 3.29 6.83
C ILE A 130 -17.90 4.58 7.53
N LEU A 131 -17.32 5.72 7.17
CA LEU A 131 -17.69 7.02 7.75
C LEU A 131 -19.06 7.50 7.29
N LEU A 132 -19.38 7.38 6.00
CA LEU A 132 -20.64 7.85 5.41
C LEU A 132 -21.82 6.99 5.84
N GLU A 133 -21.68 5.67 5.84
CA GLU A 133 -22.74 4.74 6.21
C GLU A 133 -22.79 4.48 7.75
N SER A 134 -21.83 5.03 8.51
CA SER A 134 -21.66 4.76 9.96
C SER A 134 -21.65 3.27 10.30
N SER A 135 -21.17 2.45 9.36
CA SER A 135 -21.09 0.99 9.45
C SER A 135 -19.64 0.53 9.52
N PRO A 136 -19.26 -0.35 10.44
CA PRO A 136 -17.88 -0.83 10.54
C PRO A 136 -17.46 -1.74 9.38
N GLY A 137 -18.34 -2.00 8.39
CA GLY A 137 -18.15 -2.99 7.34
C GLY A 137 -18.24 -4.44 7.90
N PRO A 138 -17.95 -5.47 7.15
CA PRO A 138 -17.54 -5.41 5.75
C PRO A 138 -18.72 -5.06 4.82
N PHE A 139 -18.38 -4.70 3.60
CA PHE A 139 -19.36 -4.42 2.56
C PHE A 139 -19.38 -5.60 1.57
N PRO A 140 -20.50 -6.37 1.48
CA PRO A 140 -20.55 -7.58 0.67
C PRO A 140 -20.26 -7.34 -0.83
N ASP A 141 -20.56 -6.15 -1.31
CA ASP A 141 -20.32 -5.69 -2.68
C ASP A 141 -18.87 -5.20 -2.92
N ASN A 142 -18.03 -5.18 -1.89
CA ASN A 142 -16.60 -4.85 -2.03
C ASN A 142 -15.74 -5.91 -1.32
N PRO A 143 -15.24 -6.92 -2.06
CA PRO A 143 -14.45 -8.03 -1.49
C PRO A 143 -13.18 -7.57 -0.76
N TYR A 144 -12.60 -6.43 -1.12
CA TYR A 144 -11.45 -5.88 -0.42
C TYR A 144 -11.76 -5.43 1.03
N SER A 145 -13.03 -5.22 1.36
CA SER A 145 -13.46 -4.87 2.73
C SER A 145 -13.26 -6.00 3.74
N TYR A 146 -13.05 -7.22 3.25
CA TYR A 146 -12.77 -8.41 4.07
C TYR A 146 -11.28 -8.63 4.37
N TYR A 147 -10.39 -7.86 3.77
CA TYR A 147 -8.95 -7.94 4.05
C TYR A 147 -8.65 -7.68 5.53
N PRO A 148 -7.47 -8.11 6.03
CA PRO A 148 -7.01 -7.70 7.36
C PRO A 148 -7.12 -6.19 7.51
N ALA A 149 -7.84 -5.74 8.55
CA ALA A 149 -8.33 -4.36 8.61
C ALA A 149 -7.36 -3.37 9.31
N LEU A 150 -6.11 -3.77 9.59
CA LEU A 150 -5.13 -2.91 10.29
C LEU A 150 -5.03 -1.52 9.63
N THR A 151 -4.80 -1.48 8.33
CA THR A 151 -4.68 -0.21 7.59
C THR A 151 -6.03 0.45 7.32
N GLY A 152 -7.07 -0.32 7.01
CA GLY A 152 -8.42 0.21 6.74
C GLY A 152 -9.01 0.93 7.95
N GLY A 153 -8.95 0.32 9.14
CA GLY A 153 -9.38 0.94 10.39
C GLY A 153 -8.56 2.19 10.74
N PHE A 154 -7.24 2.11 10.57
CA PHE A 154 -6.35 3.24 10.78
C PHE A 154 -6.66 4.41 9.83
N PHE A 155 -6.81 4.16 8.53
CA PHE A 155 -7.15 5.19 7.54
C PHE A 155 -8.51 5.83 7.82
N THR A 156 -9.50 5.04 8.25
CA THR A 156 -10.80 5.58 8.67
C THR A 156 -10.64 6.66 9.73
N ARG A 157 -9.78 6.44 10.75
CA ARG A 157 -9.52 7.42 11.81
C ARG A 157 -8.77 8.65 11.30
N LEU A 158 -7.79 8.44 10.44
CA LEU A 158 -7.03 9.54 9.82
C LEU A 158 -7.92 10.45 8.97
N ILE A 159 -8.81 9.86 8.16
CA ILE A 159 -9.77 10.62 7.33
C ILE A 159 -10.69 11.43 8.22
N ARG A 160 -11.17 10.86 9.32
CA ARG A 160 -12.01 11.57 10.29
C ARG A 160 -11.30 12.75 10.95
N MET A 161 -9.98 12.65 11.17
CA MET A 161 -9.17 13.69 11.84
C MET A 161 -8.71 14.79 10.90
N GLY A 162 -8.35 14.47 9.67
CA GLY A 162 -7.66 15.40 8.77
C GLY A 162 -8.01 15.25 7.28
N GLY A 163 -9.08 14.53 6.93
CA GLY A 163 -9.52 14.35 5.55
C GLY A 163 -8.72 13.31 4.76
N LEU A 164 -9.09 13.14 3.49
CA LEU A 164 -8.53 12.13 2.58
C LEU A 164 -7.02 12.27 2.33
N GLN A 165 -6.48 13.48 2.48
CA GLN A 165 -5.04 13.73 2.28
C GLN A 165 -4.18 13.13 3.40
N THR A 166 -4.71 13.03 4.63
CA THR A 166 -3.93 12.60 5.80
C THR A 166 -3.33 11.20 5.64
N PRO A 167 -4.06 10.14 5.23
CA PRO A 167 -3.44 8.85 4.93
C PRO A 167 -2.34 8.94 3.89
N ARG A 168 -2.53 9.73 2.83
CA ARG A 168 -1.56 9.90 1.74
C ARG A 168 -0.28 10.56 2.21
N ILE A 169 -0.39 11.65 3.00
CA ILE A 169 0.75 12.34 3.59
C ILE A 169 1.53 11.38 4.50
N ILE A 170 0.85 10.61 5.35
CA ILE A 170 1.51 9.65 6.26
C ILE A 170 2.26 8.57 5.48
N VAL A 171 1.62 7.96 4.47
CA VAL A 171 2.28 6.96 3.61
C VAL A 171 3.49 7.57 2.89
N SER A 172 3.37 8.80 2.39
CA SER A 172 4.46 9.53 1.75
C SER A 172 5.61 9.84 2.72
N LEU A 173 5.31 10.14 4.00
CA LEU A 173 6.30 10.39 5.04
C LEU A 173 7.12 9.15 5.45
N ILE A 174 6.62 7.95 5.19
CA ILE A 174 7.35 6.71 5.46
C ILE A 174 8.55 6.55 4.51
N THR A 175 8.42 6.98 3.27
CA THR A 175 9.52 6.87 2.28
C THR A 175 10.81 7.58 2.72
N PRO A 176 10.82 8.85 3.16
CA PRO A 176 12.02 9.48 3.74
C PRO A 176 12.58 8.74 4.95
N VAL A 177 11.71 8.18 5.81
CA VAL A 177 12.19 7.38 6.96
C VAL A 177 12.95 6.14 6.48
N LEU A 178 12.46 5.47 5.44
CA LEU A 178 13.13 4.33 4.82
C LEU A 178 14.46 4.75 4.17
N VAL A 179 14.48 5.83 3.38
CA VAL A 179 15.69 6.35 2.71
C VAL A 179 16.77 6.71 3.74
N LEU A 180 16.40 7.44 4.79
CA LEU A 180 17.32 7.79 5.90
C LEU A 180 17.83 6.55 6.62
N SER A 181 16.99 5.53 6.76
CA SER A 181 17.36 4.28 7.44
C SER A 181 18.35 3.48 6.59
N VAL A 182 18.13 3.36 5.29
CA VAL A 182 19.09 2.75 4.34
C VAL A 182 20.42 3.49 4.41
N TRP A 183 20.39 4.82 4.34
CA TRP A 183 21.59 5.63 4.40
C TRP A 183 22.36 5.46 5.71
N LYS A 184 21.69 5.50 6.87
CA LYS A 184 22.33 5.30 8.18
C LYS A 184 22.96 3.91 8.32
N MET A 185 22.22 2.88 7.92
CA MET A 185 22.72 1.48 7.99
C MET A 185 23.99 1.31 7.16
N LEU A 186 24.03 1.90 5.96
CA LEU A 186 25.18 1.85 5.07
C LEU A 186 26.34 2.73 5.53
N ARG A 187 26.05 3.92 6.03
CA ARG A 187 27.09 4.84 6.51
C ARG A 187 27.95 4.21 7.60
N HIS A 188 27.34 3.50 8.54
CA HIS A 188 28.06 2.84 9.62
C HIS A 188 28.85 1.60 9.15
N SER A 189 28.40 0.92 8.10
CA SER A 189 28.99 -0.36 7.66
C SER A 189 29.88 -0.25 6.43
N ALA A 190 29.68 0.74 5.57
CA ALA A 190 30.29 0.85 4.25
C ALA A 190 30.86 2.25 3.92
N GLY A 191 30.56 3.26 4.74
CA GLY A 191 31.02 4.63 4.54
C GLY A 191 30.02 5.54 3.84
N VAL A 192 30.40 6.82 3.63
CA VAL A 192 29.48 7.87 3.18
C VAL A 192 29.01 7.65 1.75
N PHE A 193 29.92 7.36 0.82
CA PHE A 193 29.59 7.29 -0.60
C PHE A 193 28.67 6.10 -0.95
N PRO A 194 28.95 4.85 -0.51
CA PRO A 194 28.01 3.73 -0.67
C PRO A 194 26.65 3.99 0.00
N ALA A 195 26.62 4.75 1.10
CA ALA A 195 25.37 5.11 1.75
C ALA A 195 24.50 6.01 0.86
N TRP A 196 25.11 6.97 0.16
CA TRP A 196 24.40 7.80 -0.82
C TRP A 196 23.90 6.97 -2.00
N LEU A 197 24.75 6.09 -2.55
CA LEU A 197 24.36 5.24 -3.68
C LEU A 197 23.20 4.31 -3.32
N GLY A 198 23.24 3.65 -2.17
CA GLY A 198 22.15 2.77 -1.73
C GLY A 198 20.85 3.53 -1.45
N ALA A 199 20.95 4.68 -0.77
CA ALA A 199 19.78 5.53 -0.50
C ALA A 199 19.17 6.07 -1.80
N ALA A 200 20.01 6.52 -2.76
CA ALA A 200 19.56 6.97 -4.07
C ALA A 200 18.97 5.83 -4.90
N ALA A 201 19.55 4.63 -4.86
CA ALA A 201 19.00 3.46 -5.56
C ALA A 201 17.60 3.12 -5.07
N PHE A 202 17.35 3.19 -3.78
CA PHE A 202 16.02 2.98 -3.21
C PHE A 202 15.06 4.11 -3.59
N LEU A 203 15.46 5.38 -3.40
CA LEU A 203 14.61 6.55 -3.67
C LEU A 203 14.23 6.66 -5.15
N LEU A 204 15.21 6.48 -6.04
CA LEU A 204 15.02 6.62 -7.50
C LEU A 204 14.38 5.37 -8.13
N SER A 205 14.05 4.35 -7.36
CA SER A 205 13.27 3.23 -7.88
C SER A 205 11.94 3.73 -8.45
N PRO A 206 11.60 3.41 -9.70
CA PRO A 206 10.28 3.71 -10.25
C PRO A 206 9.15 3.20 -9.36
N LEU A 207 9.32 2.00 -8.78
CA LEU A 207 8.34 1.42 -7.86
C LEU A 207 8.20 2.25 -6.57
N THR A 208 9.31 2.66 -5.94
CA THR A 208 9.27 3.52 -4.75
C THR A 208 8.55 4.83 -5.06
N LEU A 209 8.88 5.47 -6.18
CA LEU A 209 8.23 6.70 -6.62
C LEU A 209 6.75 6.50 -6.94
N ALA A 210 6.39 5.39 -7.60
CA ALA A 210 5.00 5.08 -7.92
C ALA A 210 4.15 4.89 -6.66
N LEU A 211 4.62 4.07 -5.71
CA LEU A 211 3.89 3.77 -4.47
C LEU A 211 3.80 4.97 -3.52
N ASN A 212 4.76 5.90 -3.62
CA ASN A 212 4.73 7.13 -2.81
C ASN A 212 3.67 8.15 -3.27
N ARG A 213 3.00 7.92 -4.40
CA ARG A 213 1.96 8.83 -4.94
C ARG A 213 0.57 8.61 -4.36
N GLY A 214 0.34 7.50 -3.67
CA GLY A 214 -0.97 7.11 -3.16
C GLY A 214 -0.88 6.47 -1.77
N THR A 215 -1.99 5.92 -1.32
CA THR A 215 -2.11 5.25 -0.02
C THR A 215 -1.63 3.80 -0.06
N TYR A 216 -0.57 3.52 -0.81
CA TYR A 216 -0.06 2.16 -0.95
C TYR A 216 0.55 1.65 0.36
N VAL A 217 -0.10 0.63 0.90
CA VAL A 217 0.25 0.05 2.23
C VAL A 217 1.57 -0.71 2.23
N GLU A 218 2.12 -1.01 1.06
CA GLU A 218 3.42 -1.64 0.87
C GLU A 218 4.58 -0.85 1.50
N ASN A 219 4.44 0.47 1.64
CA ASN A 219 5.40 1.32 2.35
C ASN A 219 5.46 0.98 3.85
N PHE A 220 4.32 0.65 4.49
CA PHE A 220 4.31 0.17 5.88
C PHE A 220 4.97 -1.22 5.99
N ILE A 221 4.71 -2.11 5.04
CA ILE A 221 5.33 -3.44 5.01
C ILE A 221 6.86 -3.28 4.90
N ALA A 222 7.33 -2.41 4.00
CA ALA A 222 8.76 -2.11 3.86
C ALA A 222 9.37 -1.53 5.14
N LEU A 223 8.65 -0.62 5.84
CA LEU A 223 9.07 -0.05 7.12
C LEU A 223 9.24 -1.14 8.18
N PHE A 224 8.23 -1.99 8.36
CA PHE A 224 8.27 -3.06 9.36
C PHE A 224 9.34 -4.10 9.04
N THR A 225 9.53 -4.42 7.76
CA THR A 225 10.59 -5.33 7.29
C THR A 225 11.98 -4.76 7.59
N LEU A 226 12.27 -3.53 7.16
CA LEU A 226 13.59 -2.94 7.36
C LEU A 226 13.90 -2.73 8.84
N ALA A 227 12.91 -2.30 9.63
CA ALA A 227 13.05 -2.13 11.07
C ALA A 227 13.26 -3.48 11.79
N GLY A 228 12.52 -4.52 11.39
CA GLY A 228 12.71 -5.88 11.90
C GLY A 228 14.10 -6.44 11.61
N ILE A 229 14.60 -6.25 10.38
CA ILE A 229 15.98 -6.63 10.00
C ILE A 229 17.02 -5.84 10.82
N ALA A 230 16.82 -4.53 10.99
CA ALA A 230 17.71 -3.70 11.78
C ALA A 230 17.74 -4.14 13.25
N ALA A 231 16.58 -4.41 13.86
CA ALA A 231 16.45 -4.93 15.20
C ALA A 231 17.13 -6.31 15.33
N ALA A 232 16.89 -7.24 14.40
CA ALA A 232 17.51 -8.56 14.41
C ALA A 232 19.05 -8.50 14.36
N ARG A 233 19.63 -7.59 13.56
CA ARG A 233 21.10 -7.43 13.47
C ARG A 233 21.75 -6.87 14.74
N ARG A 234 21.03 -6.08 15.54
CA ARG A 234 21.49 -5.51 16.82
C ARG A 234 21.44 -6.49 17.98
N PHE A 235 20.96 -7.70 17.75
CA PHE A 235 20.67 -8.73 18.73
C PHE A 235 21.87 -9.22 19.55
N ARG A 236 23.07 -8.69 19.36
CA ARG A 236 24.30 -9.07 20.11
C ARG A 236 24.14 -8.99 21.64
N GLU A 237 23.18 -8.22 22.14
CA GLU A 237 22.94 -7.99 23.56
C GLU A 237 22.09 -9.04 24.30
N LYS A 238 21.74 -10.16 23.66
CA LYS A 238 21.03 -11.32 24.29
C LYS A 238 19.67 -11.03 24.97
N LYS A 239 19.05 -9.86 24.77
CA LYS A 239 17.79 -9.50 25.45
C LYS A 239 16.56 -10.08 24.73
N TRP A 240 15.62 -10.63 25.48
CA TRP A 240 14.33 -11.16 24.99
C TRP A 240 13.48 -10.11 24.27
N THR A 241 13.61 -8.87 24.69
CA THR A 241 12.90 -7.72 24.10
C THR A 241 13.17 -7.57 22.60
N HIS A 242 14.35 -7.91 22.11
CA HIS A 242 14.65 -7.87 20.69
C HIS A 242 13.88 -8.93 19.90
N SER A 243 13.75 -10.16 20.47
CA SER A 243 12.94 -11.22 19.84
C SER A 243 11.47 -10.81 19.75
N LEU A 244 10.96 -10.22 20.84
CA LEU A 244 9.59 -9.67 20.90
C LEU A 244 9.38 -8.59 19.83
N VAL A 245 10.29 -7.61 19.76
CA VAL A 245 10.19 -6.51 18.77
C VAL A 245 10.28 -7.02 17.33
N CYS A 246 11.23 -7.91 17.03
CA CYS A 246 11.36 -8.53 15.71
C CYS A 246 10.08 -9.29 15.33
N GLY A 247 9.51 -10.05 16.27
CA GLY A 247 8.26 -10.78 16.04
C GLY A 247 7.08 -9.85 15.82
N ILE A 248 6.89 -8.81 16.66
CA ILE A 248 5.83 -7.82 16.46
C ILE A 248 5.95 -7.16 15.08
N LEU A 249 7.15 -6.75 14.66
CA LEU A 249 7.35 -6.10 13.35
C LEU A 249 7.09 -7.07 12.18
N ALA A 250 7.50 -8.33 12.30
CA ALA A 250 7.16 -9.36 11.31
C ALA A 250 5.64 -9.60 11.24
N GLY A 251 4.98 -9.73 12.40
CA GLY A 251 3.53 -9.86 12.48
C GLY A 251 2.78 -8.63 11.96
N ALA A 252 3.30 -7.43 12.21
CA ALA A 252 2.74 -6.18 11.69
C ALA A 252 2.79 -6.12 10.16
N ALA A 253 3.90 -6.54 9.55
CA ALA A 253 4.01 -6.62 8.09
C ALA A 253 2.91 -7.52 7.50
N VAL A 254 2.66 -8.69 8.11
CA VAL A 254 1.60 -9.63 7.69
C VAL A 254 0.20 -9.07 7.98
N ALA A 255 0.00 -8.37 9.10
CA ALA A 255 -1.29 -7.77 9.48
C ALA A 255 -1.72 -6.63 8.57
N VAL A 256 -0.79 -5.95 7.89
CA VAL A 256 -1.10 -4.93 6.86
C VAL A 256 -1.78 -5.57 5.66
N LYS A 257 -1.22 -6.68 5.17
CA LYS A 257 -1.69 -7.41 3.97
C LYS A 257 -1.02 -8.78 3.92
N PRO A 258 -1.67 -9.84 3.40
CA PRO A 258 -1.05 -11.18 3.32
C PRO A 258 0.30 -11.20 2.60
N THR A 259 0.49 -10.36 1.58
CA THR A 259 1.78 -10.22 0.87
C THR A 259 2.91 -9.71 1.76
N GLY A 260 2.61 -9.18 2.96
CA GLY A 260 3.59 -8.85 3.99
C GLY A 260 4.38 -10.06 4.50
N ALA A 261 3.93 -11.29 4.21
CA ALA A 261 4.69 -12.52 4.46
C ALA A 261 6.08 -12.50 3.79
N VAL A 262 6.23 -11.84 2.64
CA VAL A 262 7.52 -11.61 1.97
C VAL A 262 8.48 -10.87 2.90
N GLY A 263 8.03 -9.78 3.52
CA GLY A 263 8.83 -9.02 4.49
C GLY A 263 9.09 -9.78 5.79
N ALA A 264 8.06 -10.44 6.34
CA ALA A 264 8.18 -11.22 7.57
C ALA A 264 9.20 -12.36 7.44
N LEU A 265 9.21 -13.05 6.29
CA LEU A 265 10.18 -14.10 6.00
C LEU A 265 11.62 -13.56 5.92
N ALA A 266 11.81 -12.37 5.33
CA ALA A 266 13.12 -11.70 5.31
C ALA A 266 13.62 -11.42 6.75
N VAL A 267 12.75 -10.89 7.62
CA VAL A 267 13.07 -10.66 9.05
C VAL A 267 13.41 -11.98 9.73
N ALA A 268 12.62 -13.04 9.53
CA ALA A 268 12.85 -14.35 10.12
C ALA A 268 14.20 -14.95 9.71
N CYS A 269 14.59 -14.84 8.43
CA CYS A 269 15.89 -15.30 7.95
C CYS A 269 17.05 -14.58 8.64
N ILE A 270 17.02 -13.25 8.74
CA ILE A 270 18.07 -12.49 9.42
C ILE A 270 18.11 -12.84 10.91
N PHE A 271 16.95 -12.96 11.55
CA PHE A 271 16.83 -13.37 12.95
C PHE A 271 17.42 -14.76 13.17
N ALA A 272 17.19 -15.71 12.24
CA ALA A 272 17.79 -17.03 12.23
C ALA A 272 19.31 -16.99 12.21
N GLY A 273 19.89 -16.19 11.34
CA GLY A 273 21.34 -16.07 11.22
C GLY A 273 22.04 -15.65 12.51
N VAL A 274 21.33 -14.89 13.36
CA VAL A 274 21.87 -14.38 14.64
C VAL A 274 21.54 -15.30 15.82
N THR A 275 20.39 -15.98 15.80
CA THR A 275 19.84 -16.72 16.95
C THR A 275 19.72 -18.22 16.73
N TRP A 276 20.41 -18.79 15.75
CA TRP A 276 20.25 -20.17 15.28
C TRP A 276 20.10 -21.21 16.39
N SER A 277 20.97 -21.18 17.41
CA SER A 277 20.97 -22.14 18.52
C SER A 277 20.02 -21.76 19.67
N GLN A 278 19.27 -20.70 19.58
CA GLN A 278 18.50 -20.13 20.71
C GLN A 278 16.99 -20.32 20.49
N TRP A 279 16.55 -21.60 20.51
CA TRP A 279 15.15 -21.96 20.22
C TRP A 279 14.10 -21.18 21.05
N LYS A 280 14.41 -20.87 22.32
CA LYS A 280 13.52 -20.09 23.19
C LYS A 280 13.24 -18.68 22.62
N LYS A 281 14.22 -18.07 21.96
CA LYS A 281 14.07 -16.78 21.31
C LYS A 281 13.23 -16.86 20.04
N TRP A 282 13.33 -17.98 19.33
CA TRP A 282 12.46 -18.32 18.22
C TRP A 282 11.01 -18.45 18.65
N LEU A 283 10.78 -19.07 19.80
CA LEU A 283 9.44 -19.17 20.38
C LEU A 283 8.87 -17.78 20.67
N VAL A 284 9.65 -16.89 21.30
CA VAL A 284 9.21 -15.50 21.57
C VAL A 284 8.95 -14.75 20.27
N PHE A 285 9.83 -14.86 19.28
CA PHE A 285 9.64 -14.27 17.95
C PHE A 285 8.36 -14.78 17.30
N GLY A 286 8.17 -16.09 17.21
CA GLY A 286 7.02 -16.70 16.57
C GLY A 286 5.70 -16.39 17.27
N VAL A 287 5.65 -16.49 18.60
CA VAL A 287 4.46 -16.17 19.39
C VAL A 287 4.10 -14.69 19.25
N SER A 288 5.07 -13.78 19.34
CA SER A 288 4.77 -12.35 19.20
C SER A 288 4.33 -11.97 17.77
N ALA A 289 4.91 -12.58 16.73
CA ALA A 289 4.48 -12.40 15.36
C ALA A 289 3.04 -12.91 15.16
N PHE A 290 2.79 -14.13 15.63
CA PHE A 290 1.48 -14.76 15.54
C PHE A 290 0.41 -13.95 16.27
N LEU A 291 0.61 -13.62 17.54
CA LEU A 291 -0.38 -12.87 18.34
C LEU A 291 -0.69 -11.51 17.74
N PHE A 292 0.29 -10.82 17.15
CA PHE A 292 0.08 -9.52 16.54
C PHE A 292 -0.77 -9.60 15.27
N CYS A 293 -0.54 -10.57 14.38
CA CYS A 293 -1.33 -10.70 13.15
C CYS A 293 -2.62 -11.50 13.35
N PHE A 294 -2.66 -12.43 14.30
CA PHE A 294 -3.77 -13.37 14.51
C PHE A 294 -5.12 -12.66 14.69
N PHE A 295 -5.18 -11.60 15.47
CA PHE A 295 -6.40 -10.82 15.69
C PHE A 295 -7.04 -10.36 14.38
N TRP A 296 -6.24 -9.86 13.45
CA TRP A 296 -6.71 -9.35 12.16
C TRP A 296 -7.16 -10.48 11.23
N TYR A 297 -6.45 -11.60 11.27
CA TYR A 297 -6.80 -12.79 10.48
C TYR A 297 -7.98 -13.54 11.08
N LEU A 298 -8.15 -13.54 12.41
CA LEU A 298 -9.34 -14.08 13.06
C LEU A 298 -10.60 -13.32 12.62
N ARG A 299 -10.53 -11.97 12.54
CA ARG A 299 -11.61 -11.17 11.96
C ARG A 299 -11.89 -11.59 10.52
N THR A 300 -10.87 -11.69 9.67
CA THR A 300 -11.04 -12.12 8.28
C THR A 300 -11.67 -13.52 8.22
N PHE A 301 -11.20 -14.46 9.01
CA PHE A 301 -11.75 -15.80 9.11
C PHE A 301 -13.22 -15.80 9.57
N SER A 302 -13.56 -15.05 10.59
CA SER A 302 -14.95 -14.96 11.08
C SER A 302 -15.92 -14.41 10.03
N LEU A 303 -15.43 -13.60 9.10
CA LEU A 303 -16.24 -12.97 8.05
C LEU A 303 -16.26 -13.78 6.73
N THR A 304 -15.23 -14.58 6.44
CA THR A 304 -15.06 -15.27 5.16
C THR A 304 -14.91 -16.78 5.27
N GLY A 305 -14.72 -17.30 6.48
CA GLY A 305 -14.35 -18.70 6.70
C GLY A 305 -12.90 -19.05 6.32
N SER A 306 -12.09 -18.10 5.85
CA SER A 306 -10.72 -18.35 5.38
C SER A 306 -9.68 -17.44 6.04
N PHE A 307 -8.62 -18.02 6.60
CA PHE A 307 -7.45 -17.27 7.07
C PHE A 307 -6.58 -16.76 5.93
N SER A 308 -6.62 -17.41 4.77
CA SER A 308 -5.79 -17.03 3.62
C SER A 308 -6.45 -16.08 2.64
N TYR A 309 -7.67 -15.60 2.95
CA TYR A 309 -8.38 -14.68 2.08
C TYR A 309 -7.51 -13.48 1.65
N PRO A 310 -7.46 -13.12 0.38
CA PRO A 310 -8.24 -13.62 -0.76
C PRO A 310 -7.59 -14.80 -1.51
N TYR A 311 -6.52 -15.38 -0.98
CA TYR A 311 -5.79 -16.46 -1.62
C TYR A 311 -6.40 -17.81 -1.24
N ALA A 312 -6.69 -18.65 -2.25
CA ALA A 312 -7.28 -19.97 -2.05
C ALA A 312 -6.25 -21.03 -1.64
N LEU A 313 -5.51 -20.79 -0.56
CA LEU A 313 -4.64 -21.83 0.02
C LEU A 313 -5.45 -22.98 0.60
N PHE A 314 -6.70 -22.71 1.00
CA PHE A 314 -7.67 -23.69 1.47
C PHE A 314 -9.02 -23.40 0.80
N PRO A 315 -9.72 -24.40 0.23
CA PRO A 315 -11.02 -24.18 -0.38
C PRO A 315 -12.03 -23.71 0.67
N VAL A 316 -12.76 -22.63 0.34
CA VAL A 316 -13.82 -22.07 1.17
C VAL A 316 -15.11 -22.12 0.38
N PRO A 317 -16.16 -22.76 0.92
CA PRO A 317 -17.48 -22.77 0.27
C PRO A 317 -18.11 -21.38 0.24
N GLY A 318 -18.71 -20.98 -0.88
CA GLY A 318 -19.59 -19.83 -0.98
C GLY A 318 -19.10 -18.67 -1.84
N SER A 319 -19.68 -17.47 -1.65
CA SER A 319 -19.48 -16.26 -2.49
C SER A 319 -18.02 -15.78 -2.66
N VAL A 320 -17.13 -16.27 -1.82
CA VAL A 320 -15.71 -15.95 -1.84
C VAL A 320 -14.97 -16.63 -3.00
N GLU A 321 -15.49 -17.72 -3.56
CA GLU A 321 -14.88 -18.45 -4.67
C GLU A 321 -14.67 -17.59 -5.92
N HIS A 322 -15.56 -16.66 -6.19
CA HIS A 322 -15.47 -15.79 -7.36
C HIS A 322 -14.30 -14.82 -7.29
N PHE A 323 -13.99 -14.30 -6.07
CA PHE A 323 -12.83 -13.43 -5.90
C PHE A 323 -11.51 -14.20 -6.03
N HIS A 324 -11.45 -15.42 -5.55
CA HIS A 324 -10.32 -16.31 -5.77
C HIS A 324 -10.07 -16.57 -7.26
N TYR A 325 -11.15 -16.76 -8.04
CA TYR A 325 -11.05 -16.93 -9.48
C TYR A 325 -10.42 -15.72 -10.18
N LEU A 326 -10.85 -14.51 -9.84
CA LEU A 326 -10.32 -13.27 -10.42
C LEU A 326 -8.83 -13.05 -10.09
N LEU A 327 -8.39 -13.33 -8.87
CA LEU A 327 -6.99 -13.27 -8.48
C LEU A 327 -6.15 -14.36 -9.15
N GLY A 328 -6.69 -15.56 -9.31
CA GLY A 328 -6.03 -16.67 -10.00
C GLY A 328 -5.93 -16.49 -11.51
N SER A 329 -6.81 -15.67 -12.12
CA SER A 329 -6.80 -15.40 -13.56
C SER A 329 -5.83 -14.27 -13.96
N ALA A 330 -5.49 -13.36 -13.03
CA ALA A 330 -4.51 -12.31 -13.27
C ALA A 330 -3.09 -12.87 -13.12
N ARG A 331 -2.56 -13.46 -14.20
CA ARG A 331 -1.21 -14.04 -14.22
C ARG A 331 -0.18 -12.95 -14.48
N TYR A 332 0.62 -12.67 -13.45
CA TYR A 332 1.77 -11.78 -13.56
C TYR A 332 3.07 -12.58 -13.56
N GLY A 333 4.09 -12.01 -14.22
CA GLY A 333 5.41 -12.63 -14.30
C GLY A 333 5.48 -13.88 -15.19
N LEU A 334 6.62 -14.54 -15.15
CA LEU A 334 6.86 -15.83 -15.77
C LEU A 334 6.48 -16.94 -14.78
N GLU A 335 5.88 -17.99 -15.28
CA GLU A 335 5.46 -19.15 -14.47
C GLU A 335 6.57 -20.19 -14.29
N GLY A 336 6.46 -21.03 -13.26
CA GLY A 336 7.31 -22.17 -13.02
C GLY A 336 8.77 -21.82 -12.69
N LEU A 337 9.68 -22.73 -13.03
CA LEU A 337 11.13 -22.55 -12.78
C LEU A 337 11.73 -21.34 -13.49
N PRO A 338 11.39 -21.02 -14.75
CA PRO A 338 11.82 -19.76 -15.37
C PRO A 338 11.38 -18.53 -14.59
N GLY A 339 10.15 -18.51 -14.08
CA GLY A 339 9.64 -17.43 -13.24
C GLY A 339 10.45 -17.26 -11.96
N LEU A 340 10.74 -18.35 -11.27
CA LEU A 340 11.54 -18.33 -10.05
C LEU A 340 12.91 -17.68 -10.25
N LEU A 341 13.55 -17.95 -11.39
CA LEU A 341 14.91 -17.47 -11.69
C LEU A 341 14.93 -16.08 -12.33
N LEU A 342 14.00 -15.80 -13.24
CA LEU A 342 14.06 -14.65 -14.14
C LEU A 342 13.16 -13.49 -13.73
N ASN A 343 12.09 -13.71 -12.94
CA ASN A 343 11.21 -12.62 -12.52
C ASN A 343 11.97 -11.51 -11.78
N TRP A 344 13.00 -11.86 -11.00
CA TRP A 344 13.88 -10.90 -10.35
C TRP A 344 14.61 -9.96 -11.30
N LEU A 345 14.99 -10.48 -12.46
CA LEU A 345 15.66 -9.71 -13.50
C LEU A 345 14.63 -8.87 -14.25
N PHE A 346 13.56 -9.51 -14.73
CA PHE A 346 12.56 -8.86 -15.58
C PHE A 346 11.78 -7.77 -14.87
N VAL A 347 11.48 -7.89 -13.58
CA VAL A 347 10.81 -6.83 -12.81
C VAL A 347 11.61 -5.53 -12.76
N GLY A 348 12.91 -5.60 -13.03
CA GLY A 348 13.79 -4.43 -13.12
C GLY A 348 13.56 -3.55 -14.37
N PHE A 349 13.04 -4.11 -15.46
CA PHE A 349 12.94 -3.38 -16.74
C PHE A 349 11.69 -3.67 -17.58
N TYR A 350 10.94 -4.75 -17.32
CA TYR A 350 9.79 -5.14 -18.13
C TYR A 350 8.46 -5.12 -17.33
N GLY A 351 7.99 -3.91 -17.04
CA GLY A 351 6.82 -3.68 -16.17
C GLY A 351 5.50 -4.32 -16.65
N LYS A 352 5.34 -4.52 -17.98
CA LYS A 352 4.11 -5.11 -18.54
C LYS A 352 3.82 -6.53 -18.01
N LEU A 353 4.85 -7.28 -17.60
CA LEU A 353 4.69 -8.58 -16.95
C LEU A 353 4.27 -8.48 -15.48
N PHE A 354 4.37 -7.30 -14.86
CA PHE A 354 4.30 -7.12 -13.42
C PHE A 354 3.44 -5.91 -13.03
N ASP A 355 2.19 -5.83 -13.48
CA ASP A 355 1.24 -4.74 -13.20
C ASP A 355 1.65 -3.33 -13.71
N GLY A 356 2.52 -3.26 -14.71
CA GLY A 356 2.89 -2.01 -15.38
C GLY A 356 3.99 -1.18 -14.71
N ILE A 357 4.50 -1.57 -13.53
CA ILE A 357 5.53 -0.84 -12.80
C ILE A 357 6.81 -1.68 -12.72
N VAL A 358 7.98 -1.05 -12.88
CA VAL A 358 9.29 -1.69 -12.73
C VAL A 358 9.95 -1.29 -11.41
N THR A 359 10.79 -2.17 -10.86
CA THR A 359 11.62 -1.82 -9.69
C THR A 359 12.81 -0.92 -10.07
N GLY A 360 13.22 -0.99 -11.33
CA GLY A 360 14.42 -0.34 -11.87
C GLY A 360 15.62 -1.29 -11.97
N VAL A 361 16.41 -1.14 -13.02
CA VAL A 361 17.56 -2.01 -13.34
C VAL A 361 18.66 -2.00 -12.27
N GLN A 362 18.69 -0.99 -11.41
CA GLN A 362 19.63 -0.93 -10.28
C GLN A 362 19.42 -2.06 -9.27
N PHE A 363 18.22 -2.63 -9.12
CA PHE A 363 18.00 -3.72 -8.18
C PHE A 363 18.62 -5.04 -8.62
N PRO A 364 18.41 -5.56 -9.83
CA PRO A 364 19.17 -6.71 -10.35
C PRO A 364 20.69 -6.49 -10.25
N PHE A 365 21.18 -5.30 -10.57
CA PHE A 365 22.59 -4.96 -10.45
C PHE A 365 23.10 -5.06 -8.99
N LEU A 366 22.37 -4.48 -8.02
CA LEU A 366 22.73 -4.55 -6.59
C LEU A 366 22.66 -5.98 -6.05
N LEU A 367 21.73 -6.81 -6.55
CA LEU A 367 21.66 -8.24 -6.23
C LEU A 367 22.88 -8.99 -6.72
N VAL A 368 23.34 -8.72 -7.94
CA VAL A 368 24.59 -9.31 -8.48
C VAL A 368 25.77 -8.90 -7.63
N CYS A 369 25.90 -7.61 -7.27
CA CYS A 369 26.97 -7.14 -6.36
C CYS A 369 26.93 -7.86 -5.00
N ALA A 370 25.73 -8.03 -4.42
CA ALA A 370 25.55 -8.73 -3.16
C ALA A 370 25.91 -10.22 -3.28
N ALA A 371 25.53 -10.88 -4.38
CA ALA A 371 25.85 -12.27 -4.67
C ALA A 371 27.37 -12.49 -4.85
N LEU A 372 28.07 -11.59 -5.54
CA LEU A 372 29.52 -11.63 -5.68
C LEU A 372 30.22 -11.54 -4.33
N VAL A 373 29.83 -10.60 -3.46
CA VAL A 373 30.41 -10.48 -2.11
C VAL A 373 30.05 -11.68 -1.25
N TRP A 374 28.85 -12.23 -1.38
CA TRP A 374 28.45 -13.46 -0.72
C TRP A 374 29.35 -14.62 -1.15
N TYR A 375 29.56 -14.81 -2.45
CA TYR A 375 30.45 -15.85 -3.00
C TYR A 375 31.89 -15.71 -2.47
N LEU A 376 32.45 -14.51 -2.52
CA LEU A 376 33.79 -14.22 -1.98
C LEU A 376 33.86 -14.47 -0.47
N GLY A 377 32.80 -14.17 0.26
CA GLY A 377 32.71 -14.35 1.70
C GLY A 377 32.52 -15.79 2.16
N MET A 378 32.24 -16.74 1.25
CA MET A 378 32.13 -18.16 1.60
C MET A 378 33.44 -18.78 2.11
N LYS A 379 34.57 -18.12 1.88
CA LYS A 379 35.91 -18.53 2.39
C LYS A 379 36.20 -18.01 3.80
N GLU A 380 35.28 -17.25 4.40
CA GLU A 380 35.42 -16.65 5.73
C GLU A 380 35.14 -17.66 6.85
N VAL A 381 35.44 -17.26 8.10
CA VAL A 381 35.16 -18.05 9.30
C VAL A 381 33.70 -18.47 9.43
N PRO A 382 33.41 -19.62 10.09
CA PRO A 382 32.06 -20.24 10.08
C PRO A 382 30.92 -19.32 10.54
N GLU A 383 31.13 -18.47 11.54
CA GLU A 383 30.11 -17.56 12.04
C GLU A 383 29.74 -16.47 11.00
N LYS A 384 30.75 -15.91 10.34
CA LYS A 384 30.55 -14.89 9.31
C LYS A 384 29.93 -15.48 8.06
N ARG A 385 30.35 -16.72 7.70
CA ARG A 385 29.74 -17.50 6.63
C ARG A 385 28.26 -17.74 6.91
N ARG A 386 27.88 -18.10 8.14
CA ARG A 386 26.48 -18.29 8.55
C ARG A 386 25.67 -16.99 8.39
N GLN A 387 26.20 -15.86 8.87
CA GLN A 387 25.51 -14.57 8.71
C GLN A 387 25.33 -14.17 7.26
N LEU A 388 26.31 -14.43 6.39
CA LEU A 388 26.20 -14.22 4.96
C LEU A 388 25.17 -15.14 4.32
N LEU A 389 25.12 -16.43 4.71
CA LEU A 389 24.14 -17.39 4.22
C LEU A 389 22.70 -16.93 4.55
N PHE A 390 22.43 -16.60 5.80
CA PHE A 390 21.11 -16.13 6.21
C PHE A 390 20.77 -14.74 5.63
N GLY A 391 21.78 -13.91 5.37
CA GLY A 391 21.61 -12.67 4.61
C GLY A 391 21.17 -12.91 3.16
N ALA A 392 21.74 -13.92 2.49
CA ALA A 392 21.31 -14.35 1.17
C ALA A 392 19.90 -14.96 1.21
N LEU A 393 19.64 -15.85 2.17
CA LEU A 393 18.32 -16.45 2.36
C LEU A 393 17.23 -15.42 2.63
N ALA A 394 17.54 -14.31 3.32
CA ALA A 394 16.61 -13.21 3.57
C ALA A 394 16.18 -12.44 2.31
N VAL A 395 16.85 -12.66 1.19
CA VAL A 395 16.46 -12.13 -0.10
C VAL A 395 15.89 -13.23 -0.99
N LEU A 396 16.56 -14.36 -1.08
CA LEU A 396 16.21 -15.45 -2.00
C LEU A 396 14.89 -16.12 -1.64
N LEU A 397 14.66 -16.49 -0.37
CA LEU A 397 13.42 -17.17 0.05
C LEU A 397 12.18 -16.27 -0.08
N PRO A 398 12.18 -15.01 0.44
CA PRO A 398 11.06 -14.12 0.22
C PRO A 398 10.83 -13.79 -1.25
N GLY A 399 11.90 -13.68 -2.04
CA GLY A 399 11.78 -13.46 -3.46
C GLY A 399 11.25 -14.66 -4.23
N ALA A 400 11.59 -15.88 -3.80
CA ALA A 400 10.96 -17.09 -4.32
C ALA A 400 9.45 -17.12 -3.98
N LEU A 401 9.10 -16.81 -2.73
CA LEU A 401 7.69 -16.68 -2.31
C LEU A 401 6.94 -15.65 -3.17
N TRP A 402 7.54 -14.46 -3.37
CA TRP A 402 6.97 -13.44 -4.25
C TRP A 402 6.79 -13.95 -5.69
N SER A 403 7.84 -14.55 -6.26
CA SER A 403 7.83 -15.00 -7.66
C SER A 403 6.83 -16.12 -7.93
N LEU A 404 6.60 -17.01 -6.96
CA LEU A 404 5.70 -18.15 -7.11
C LEU A 404 4.25 -17.81 -6.76
N CYS A 405 4.03 -16.92 -5.77
CA CYS A 405 2.70 -16.69 -5.22
C CYS A 405 2.10 -15.35 -5.62
N PHE A 406 2.94 -14.30 -5.77
CA PHE A 406 2.45 -12.91 -5.88
C PHE A 406 3.31 -12.06 -6.82
N PRO A 407 3.57 -12.44 -8.06
CA PRO A 407 4.58 -11.78 -8.90
C PRO A 407 4.17 -10.39 -9.43
N GLN A 408 3.37 -9.63 -8.68
CA GLN A 408 3.17 -8.20 -8.93
C GLN A 408 4.35 -7.40 -8.40
N SER A 409 4.79 -6.39 -9.18
CA SER A 409 5.99 -5.60 -8.83
C SER A 409 5.90 -4.93 -7.48
N ARG A 410 4.73 -4.42 -7.09
CA ARG A 410 4.52 -3.74 -5.80
C ARG A 410 4.74 -4.64 -4.58
N PHE A 411 4.53 -5.95 -4.70
CA PHE A 411 4.67 -6.87 -3.57
C PHE A 411 6.13 -7.24 -3.24
N ILE A 412 7.08 -6.88 -4.13
CA ILE A 412 8.52 -7.00 -3.83
C ILE A 412 9.06 -5.78 -3.06
N MET A 413 8.27 -4.70 -2.91
CA MET A 413 8.66 -3.46 -2.21
C MET A 413 9.35 -3.69 -0.85
N PRO A 414 8.91 -4.65 0.01
CA PRO A 414 9.57 -4.93 1.28
C PRO A 414 11.05 -5.32 1.16
N LEU A 415 11.47 -5.85 0.01
CA LEU A 415 12.84 -6.29 -0.21
C LEU A 415 13.74 -5.20 -0.81
N LEU A 416 13.17 -4.11 -1.38
CA LEU A 416 13.98 -3.09 -2.05
C LEU A 416 14.96 -2.39 -1.11
N ALA A 417 14.50 -1.99 0.08
CA ALA A 417 15.38 -1.35 1.06
C ALA A 417 16.47 -2.31 1.60
N PRO A 418 16.17 -3.56 2.01
CA PRO A 418 17.18 -4.57 2.33
C PRO A 418 18.19 -4.83 1.21
N VAL A 419 17.74 -4.94 -0.05
CA VAL A 419 18.62 -5.12 -1.21
C VAL A 419 19.51 -3.90 -1.43
N ALA A 420 18.97 -2.68 -1.30
CA ALA A 420 19.77 -1.46 -1.38
C ALA A 420 20.86 -1.41 -0.29
N VAL A 421 20.56 -1.88 0.93
CA VAL A 421 21.55 -1.98 2.02
C VAL A 421 22.58 -3.06 1.71
N ALA A 422 22.17 -4.24 1.28
CA ALA A 422 23.08 -5.35 0.98
C ALA A 422 24.00 -5.01 -0.21
N GLY A 423 23.43 -4.49 -1.30
CA GLY A 423 24.17 -4.10 -2.49
C GLY A 423 25.12 -2.91 -2.25
N GLY A 424 24.65 -1.88 -1.52
CA GLY A 424 25.50 -0.75 -1.15
C GLY A 424 26.69 -1.17 -0.26
N ALA A 425 26.46 -2.08 0.69
CA ALA A 425 27.54 -2.66 1.50
C ALA A 425 28.50 -3.53 0.66
N ALA A 426 27.97 -4.23 -0.34
CA ALA A 426 28.76 -5.03 -1.27
C ALA A 426 29.69 -4.16 -2.12
N LEU A 427 29.18 -3.07 -2.69
CA LEU A 427 29.98 -2.12 -3.48
C LEU A 427 31.23 -1.64 -2.74
N ALA A 428 31.15 -1.45 -1.41
CA ALA A 428 32.28 -1.02 -0.60
C ALA A 428 33.38 -2.11 -0.43
N ARG A 429 33.05 -3.38 -0.68
CA ARG A 429 33.91 -4.55 -0.48
C ARG A 429 34.49 -5.12 -1.77
N LEU A 430 33.91 -4.75 -2.93
CA LEU A 430 34.40 -5.22 -4.22
C LEU A 430 35.79 -4.62 -4.53
N PRO A 431 36.70 -5.40 -5.14
CA PRO A 431 37.96 -4.87 -5.66
C PRO A 431 37.67 -3.82 -6.74
N GLY A 432 38.53 -2.78 -6.82
CA GLY A 432 38.27 -1.70 -7.76
C GLY A 432 37.03 -0.84 -7.46
N LYS A 433 36.71 -0.65 -6.18
CA LYS A 433 35.50 0.03 -5.68
C LYS A 433 35.16 1.36 -6.37
N LYS A 434 36.16 2.13 -6.81
CA LYS A 434 35.93 3.38 -7.55
C LYS A 434 35.20 3.17 -8.87
N PHE A 435 35.56 2.09 -9.60
CA PHE A 435 34.88 1.69 -10.84
C PHE A 435 33.41 1.32 -10.56
N TRP A 436 33.16 0.50 -9.55
CA TRP A 436 31.81 0.09 -9.16
C TRP A 436 30.95 1.27 -8.71
N TYR A 437 31.55 2.22 -7.99
CA TYR A 437 30.87 3.45 -7.59
C TYR A 437 30.48 4.31 -8.79
N ALA A 438 31.42 4.51 -9.72
CA ALA A 438 31.15 5.30 -10.94
C ALA A 438 30.08 4.62 -11.81
N GLY A 439 30.19 3.31 -12.00
CA GLY A 439 29.18 2.52 -12.73
C GLY A 439 27.80 2.59 -12.09
N THR A 440 27.72 2.46 -10.75
CA THR A 440 26.44 2.57 -10.02
C THR A 440 25.88 4.00 -10.15
N ALA A 441 26.71 5.03 -9.99
CA ALA A 441 26.25 6.42 -10.12
C ALA A 441 25.71 6.69 -11.54
N LEU A 442 26.42 6.25 -12.59
CA LEU A 442 25.94 6.35 -13.96
C LEU A 442 24.63 5.60 -14.18
N LEU A 443 24.54 4.36 -13.67
CA LEU A 443 23.31 3.58 -13.75
C LEU A 443 22.13 4.30 -13.09
N LEU A 444 22.33 4.92 -11.92
CA LEU A 444 21.30 5.68 -11.23
C LEU A 444 20.85 6.93 -12.01
N VAL A 445 21.78 7.60 -12.69
CA VAL A 445 21.44 8.70 -13.62
C VAL A 445 20.58 8.18 -14.76
N CYS A 446 20.94 7.05 -15.38
CA CYS A 446 20.13 6.42 -16.42
C CYS A 446 18.74 6.03 -15.91
N VAL A 447 18.66 5.44 -14.73
CA VAL A 447 17.35 5.11 -14.11
C VAL A 447 16.50 6.36 -13.89
N ALA A 448 17.10 7.42 -13.37
CA ALA A 448 16.40 8.68 -13.15
C ALA A 448 15.85 9.29 -14.45
N LEU A 449 16.65 9.26 -15.52
CA LEU A 449 16.28 9.86 -16.81
C LEU A 449 15.28 9.01 -17.60
N PHE A 450 15.42 7.69 -17.59
CA PHE A 450 14.64 6.83 -18.49
C PHE A 450 13.51 6.07 -17.79
N GLN A 451 13.73 5.54 -16.60
CA GLN A 451 12.72 4.74 -15.91
C GLN A 451 11.89 5.55 -14.89
N SER A 452 12.54 6.45 -14.16
CA SER A 452 11.89 7.23 -13.10
C SER A 452 11.30 8.55 -13.59
N PHE A 453 11.71 9.03 -14.75
CA PHE A 453 11.27 10.31 -15.31
C PHE A 453 9.74 10.47 -15.38
N PRO A 454 8.96 9.49 -15.84
CA PRO A 454 7.49 9.60 -15.86
C PRO A 454 6.90 9.87 -14.48
N HIS A 455 7.47 9.27 -13.42
CA HIS A 455 7.05 9.46 -12.04
C HIS A 455 7.47 10.84 -11.51
N LEU A 456 8.70 11.27 -11.80
CA LEU A 456 9.20 12.60 -11.42
C LEU A 456 8.40 13.71 -12.14
N LYS A 457 8.10 13.52 -13.44
CA LYS A 457 7.22 14.42 -14.17
C LYS A 457 5.82 14.50 -13.54
N HIS A 458 5.27 13.38 -13.10
CA HIS A 458 3.99 13.36 -12.40
C HIS A 458 4.04 14.18 -11.11
N TYR A 459 5.08 14.06 -10.29
CA TYR A 459 5.26 14.91 -9.11
C TYR A 459 5.29 16.40 -9.46
N TYR A 460 6.03 16.77 -10.50
CA TYR A 460 6.05 18.17 -10.97
C TYR A 460 4.67 18.66 -11.38
N VAL A 461 3.90 17.85 -12.13
CA VAL A 461 2.53 18.19 -12.52
C VAL A 461 1.64 18.32 -11.29
N CYS A 462 1.76 17.43 -10.31
CA CYS A 462 1.01 17.51 -9.06
C CYS A 462 1.31 18.82 -8.31
N TRP A 463 2.56 19.21 -8.16
CA TRP A 463 2.93 20.48 -7.54
C TRP A 463 2.33 21.68 -8.27
N ARG A 464 2.40 21.67 -9.60
CA ARG A 464 1.84 22.76 -10.42
C ARG A 464 0.31 22.87 -10.30
N LEU A 465 -0.37 21.75 -10.08
CA LEU A 465 -1.82 21.69 -9.95
C LEU A 465 -2.31 21.85 -8.51
N ALA A 466 -1.47 21.68 -7.51
CA ALA A 466 -1.86 21.63 -6.11
C ALA A 466 -2.72 22.84 -5.66
N GLY A 467 -2.40 24.05 -6.15
CA GLY A 467 -3.20 25.24 -5.88
C GLY A 467 -4.57 25.26 -6.58
N LYS A 468 -4.72 24.57 -7.72
CA LYS A 468 -5.94 24.57 -8.54
C LYS A 468 -6.91 23.44 -8.20
N VAL A 469 -6.44 22.41 -7.52
CA VAL A 469 -7.25 21.21 -7.17
C VAL A 469 -8.41 21.57 -6.27
N TYR A 470 -8.21 22.53 -5.37
CA TYR A 470 -9.22 22.95 -4.41
C TYR A 470 -10.28 23.87 -5.04
N ASP A 471 -9.97 24.51 -6.17
CA ASP A 471 -10.92 25.38 -6.87
C ASP A 471 -11.94 24.58 -7.69
N SER A 472 -11.49 23.52 -8.37
CA SER A 472 -12.31 22.65 -9.22
C SER A 472 -11.87 21.18 -9.09
N PRO A 473 -12.24 20.48 -8.00
CA PRO A 473 -11.83 19.10 -7.76
C PRO A 473 -12.20 18.14 -8.90
N GLY A 474 -13.40 18.23 -9.45
CA GLY A 474 -13.87 17.36 -10.54
C GLY A 474 -13.00 17.48 -11.80
N ARG A 475 -12.66 18.71 -12.22
CA ARG A 475 -11.77 18.92 -13.38
C ARG A 475 -10.36 18.41 -13.14
N ALA A 476 -9.83 18.62 -11.93
CA ALA A 476 -8.51 18.14 -11.57
C ALA A 476 -8.46 16.60 -11.59
N LEU A 477 -9.48 15.94 -11.07
CA LEU A 477 -9.59 14.47 -11.09
C LEU A 477 -9.72 13.94 -12.52
N ALA A 478 -10.58 14.52 -13.35
CA ALA A 478 -10.73 14.13 -14.76
C ALA A 478 -9.40 14.21 -15.52
N PHE A 479 -8.62 15.27 -15.27
CA PHE A 479 -7.30 15.44 -15.87
C PHE A 479 -6.28 14.41 -15.37
N LEU A 480 -6.23 14.14 -14.05
CA LEU A 480 -5.24 13.25 -13.43
C LEU A 480 -5.49 11.79 -13.77
N THR A 481 -6.73 11.37 -13.82
CA THR A 481 -7.10 9.97 -14.07
C THR A 481 -7.21 9.64 -15.55
N ARG A 482 -7.28 10.67 -16.41
CA ARG A 482 -7.57 10.54 -17.85
C ARG A 482 -8.92 9.84 -18.13
N ASP A 483 -9.84 9.93 -17.18
CA ASP A 483 -11.18 9.37 -17.30
C ASP A 483 -12.22 10.45 -16.99
N PRO A 484 -12.43 11.42 -17.91
CA PRO A 484 -13.41 12.45 -17.70
C PRO A 484 -14.84 11.89 -17.62
N GLY A 485 -15.11 10.77 -18.27
CA GLY A 485 -16.45 10.17 -18.31
C GLY A 485 -16.97 9.76 -16.94
N TYR A 486 -16.12 9.17 -16.12
CA TYR A 486 -16.44 8.80 -14.73
C TYR A 486 -16.81 10.03 -13.89
N PHE A 487 -15.96 11.05 -13.90
CA PHE A 487 -16.18 12.23 -13.05
C PHE A 487 -17.36 13.09 -13.52
N GLN A 488 -17.60 13.20 -14.83
CA GLN A 488 -18.80 13.82 -15.36
C GLN A 488 -20.07 13.09 -14.92
N ALA A 489 -20.05 11.77 -14.86
CA ALA A 489 -21.16 10.98 -14.32
C ALA A 489 -21.36 11.24 -12.81
N MET A 490 -20.28 11.33 -12.03
CA MET A 490 -20.38 11.67 -10.60
C MET A 490 -20.93 13.08 -10.35
N GLU A 491 -20.52 14.06 -11.15
CA GLU A 491 -21.08 15.42 -11.12
C GLU A 491 -22.58 15.42 -11.40
N ARG A 492 -23.01 14.64 -12.40
CA ARG A 492 -24.43 14.50 -12.75
C ARG A 492 -25.21 13.78 -11.66
N LEU A 493 -24.68 12.71 -11.09
CA LEU A 493 -25.29 12.05 -9.93
C LEU A 493 -25.49 13.04 -8.79
N ALA A 494 -24.49 13.86 -8.47
CA ALA A 494 -24.60 14.87 -7.43
C ALA A 494 -25.69 15.92 -7.72
N ALA A 495 -25.82 16.32 -9.00
CA ALA A 495 -26.75 17.38 -9.42
C ALA A 495 -28.20 16.89 -9.60
N LEU A 496 -28.37 15.67 -10.13
CA LEU A 496 -29.68 15.17 -10.57
C LEU A 496 -30.39 14.28 -9.57
N THR A 497 -29.66 13.76 -8.56
CA THR A 497 -30.23 12.78 -7.62
C THR A 497 -30.42 13.37 -6.23
N PRO A 498 -31.53 13.06 -5.52
CA PRO A 498 -31.71 13.40 -4.12
C PRO A 498 -30.59 12.85 -3.21
N GLU A 499 -30.31 13.50 -2.08
CA GLU A 499 -29.22 13.11 -1.17
C GLU A 499 -29.34 11.69 -0.63
N HIS A 500 -30.54 11.22 -0.38
CA HIS A 500 -30.81 9.88 0.16
C HIS A 500 -30.97 8.79 -0.89
N SER A 501 -30.70 9.10 -2.16
CA SER A 501 -30.80 8.13 -3.25
C SER A 501 -29.79 6.99 -3.08
N LYS A 502 -30.23 5.78 -3.42
CA LYS A 502 -29.40 4.59 -3.52
C LYS A 502 -28.94 4.40 -4.96
N VAL A 503 -27.64 4.36 -5.18
CA VAL A 503 -27.03 4.23 -6.50
C VAL A 503 -26.37 2.86 -6.65
N LEU A 504 -26.62 2.21 -7.77
CA LEU A 504 -25.88 1.04 -8.19
C LEU A 504 -24.77 1.47 -9.16
N LEU A 505 -23.51 1.21 -8.81
CA LEU A 505 -22.36 1.37 -9.70
C LEU A 505 -22.19 0.03 -10.45
N LEU A 506 -22.80 -0.05 -11.61
CA LEU A 506 -22.83 -1.23 -12.44
C LEU A 506 -21.62 -1.25 -13.36
N LEU A 507 -20.85 -2.35 -13.37
CA LEU A 507 -19.60 -2.50 -14.12
C LEU A 507 -18.55 -1.43 -13.77
N GLU A 508 -18.60 -0.94 -12.51
CA GLU A 508 -17.67 0.07 -12.01
C GLU A 508 -17.31 -0.26 -10.54
N ARG A 509 -16.02 -0.29 -10.22
CA ARG A 509 -15.53 -0.60 -8.88
C ARG A 509 -15.10 0.62 -8.07
N ARG A 510 -14.94 1.78 -8.71
CA ARG A 510 -14.47 3.01 -8.06
C ARG A 510 -15.61 3.71 -7.35
N GLY A 511 -15.72 3.50 -6.06
CA GLY A 511 -16.79 4.08 -5.24
C GLY A 511 -16.41 5.35 -4.48
N LEU A 512 -15.10 5.71 -4.38
CA LEU A 512 -14.62 6.78 -3.51
C LEU A 512 -15.33 8.13 -3.73
N TYR A 513 -15.62 8.48 -4.96
CA TYR A 513 -16.22 9.76 -5.34
C TYR A 513 -17.72 9.69 -5.57
N CYS A 514 -18.37 8.56 -5.27
CA CYS A 514 -19.83 8.50 -5.38
C CYS A 514 -20.48 9.40 -4.32
N PRO A 515 -21.28 10.43 -4.75
CA PRO A 515 -21.85 11.41 -3.82
C PRO A 515 -23.09 10.90 -3.08
N ARG A 516 -23.44 9.64 -3.25
CA ARG A 516 -24.64 9.00 -2.70
C ARG A 516 -24.28 7.68 -2.04
N SER A 517 -25.19 7.12 -1.23
CA SER A 517 -25.08 5.73 -0.80
C SER A 517 -25.08 4.81 -2.02
N TYR A 518 -24.11 3.92 -2.10
CA TYR A 518 -23.91 3.12 -3.29
C TYR A 518 -23.68 1.63 -2.98
N ARG A 519 -23.89 0.82 -4.00
CA ARG A 519 -23.42 -0.57 -4.09
C ARG A 519 -22.64 -0.75 -5.38
N LEU A 520 -21.64 -1.61 -5.34
CA LEU A 520 -20.90 -2.03 -6.54
C LEU A 520 -21.62 -3.25 -7.13
N ALA A 521 -21.64 -3.35 -8.45
CA ALA A 521 -22.21 -4.51 -9.14
C ALA A 521 -21.35 -4.87 -10.36
N VAL A 522 -20.48 -5.85 -10.17
CA VAL A 522 -19.60 -6.37 -11.21
C VAL A 522 -19.69 -7.89 -11.19
N PRO A 523 -20.06 -8.55 -12.30
CA PRO A 523 -20.19 -10.00 -12.37
C PRO A 523 -18.95 -10.70 -11.82
N ARG A 524 -19.16 -11.79 -11.10
CA ARG A 524 -18.14 -12.61 -10.43
C ARG A 524 -17.28 -11.87 -9.38
N PHE A 525 -17.49 -10.58 -9.18
CA PHE A 525 -16.75 -9.81 -8.20
C PHE A 525 -17.56 -9.59 -6.91
N GLU A 526 -18.89 -9.55 -7.03
CA GLU A 526 -19.79 -9.31 -5.90
C GLU A 526 -21.08 -10.13 -6.05
N PRO A 527 -21.84 -10.37 -4.95
CA PRO A 527 -22.98 -11.29 -4.95
C PRO A 527 -24.24 -10.77 -5.66
N THR A 528 -24.39 -9.44 -5.87
CA THR A 528 -25.63 -8.86 -6.41
C THR A 528 -25.93 -9.35 -7.83
N LEU A 529 -24.91 -9.46 -8.68
CA LEU A 529 -25.01 -9.94 -10.06
C LEU A 529 -24.33 -11.30 -10.27
N THR A 530 -24.05 -12.02 -9.19
CA THR A 530 -23.48 -13.36 -9.27
C THR A 530 -24.46 -14.37 -8.66
N PRO A 531 -24.98 -15.36 -9.41
CA PRO A 531 -24.83 -15.49 -10.87
C PRO A 531 -25.55 -14.36 -11.63
N VAL A 532 -25.11 -14.13 -12.87
CA VAL A 532 -25.76 -13.17 -13.77
C VAL A 532 -27.22 -13.57 -13.97
N PRO A 533 -28.17 -12.62 -13.88
CA PRO A 533 -29.58 -12.91 -14.09
C PRO A 533 -29.84 -13.48 -15.48
N GLU A 534 -30.69 -14.50 -15.58
CA GLU A 534 -30.98 -15.21 -16.83
C GLU A 534 -31.70 -14.34 -17.85
N ASN A 535 -32.51 -13.37 -17.38
CA ASN A 535 -33.31 -12.49 -18.22
C ASN A 535 -33.49 -11.11 -17.59
N ALA A 536 -34.04 -10.18 -18.38
CA ALA A 536 -34.25 -8.78 -17.99
C ALA A 536 -35.19 -8.63 -16.77
N GLU A 537 -36.18 -9.49 -16.60
CA GLU A 537 -37.12 -9.44 -15.46
C GLU A 537 -36.41 -9.75 -14.15
N LYS A 538 -35.64 -10.85 -14.12
CA LYS A 538 -34.82 -11.19 -12.94
C LYS A 538 -33.75 -10.14 -12.66
N LEU A 539 -33.20 -9.51 -13.69
CA LEU A 539 -32.32 -8.37 -13.51
C LEU A 539 -33.07 -7.20 -12.87
N PHE A 540 -34.25 -6.85 -13.39
CA PHE A 540 -35.05 -5.74 -12.87
C PHE A 540 -35.44 -5.93 -11.41
N GLU A 541 -35.79 -7.14 -10.98
CA GLU A 541 -36.06 -7.47 -9.57
C GLU A 541 -34.91 -7.09 -8.65
N LYS A 542 -33.67 -7.31 -9.09
CA LYS A 542 -32.47 -6.89 -8.35
C LYS A 542 -32.25 -5.38 -8.41
N LEU A 543 -32.51 -4.76 -9.56
CA LEU A 543 -32.29 -3.33 -9.80
C LEU A 543 -33.30 -2.44 -9.07
N ARG A 544 -34.54 -2.89 -8.86
CA ARG A 544 -35.59 -2.09 -8.17
C ARG A 544 -35.27 -1.73 -6.71
N ALA A 545 -34.23 -2.33 -6.11
CA ALA A 545 -33.71 -1.94 -4.81
C ALA A 545 -32.96 -0.58 -4.82
N PHE A 546 -32.65 -0.06 -6.00
CA PHE A 546 -31.91 1.16 -6.24
C PHE A 546 -32.78 2.22 -6.91
N ASP A 547 -32.42 3.48 -6.74
CA ASP A 547 -33.11 4.61 -7.37
C ASP A 547 -32.46 4.97 -8.71
N TYR A 548 -31.14 4.81 -8.79
CA TYR A 548 -30.34 5.12 -9.96
C TYR A 548 -29.26 4.06 -10.19
N ILE A 549 -28.87 3.92 -11.45
CA ILE A 549 -27.81 3.03 -11.90
C ILE A 549 -26.83 3.86 -12.72
N MET A 550 -25.55 3.83 -12.36
CA MET A 550 -24.47 4.34 -13.21
C MET A 550 -23.79 3.15 -13.87
N VAL A 551 -23.75 3.12 -15.19
CA VAL A 551 -23.12 2.05 -15.97
C VAL A 551 -21.72 2.48 -16.33
N GLY A 552 -20.71 1.78 -15.78
CA GLY A 552 -19.31 2.04 -16.01
C GLY A 552 -18.82 1.60 -17.39
N SER A 553 -17.56 1.87 -17.67
CA SER A 553 -16.90 1.44 -18.90
C SER A 553 -16.11 0.16 -18.63
N THR A 554 -16.47 -0.91 -19.34
CA THR A 554 -15.74 -2.19 -19.29
C THR A 554 -14.32 -2.10 -19.85
N THR A 555 -13.98 -0.99 -20.53
CA THR A 555 -12.70 -0.85 -21.25
C THR A 555 -11.51 -0.52 -20.38
N GLN A 556 -11.69 -0.12 -19.13
CA GLN A 556 -10.60 0.29 -18.24
C GLN A 556 -10.14 -0.79 -17.26
N ASP A 557 -10.91 -1.83 -17.07
CA ASP A 557 -10.57 -2.93 -16.16
C ASP A 557 -10.07 -4.13 -16.97
N VAL A 558 -8.76 -4.18 -17.22
CA VAL A 558 -8.10 -5.23 -18.01
C VAL A 558 -8.36 -6.63 -17.41
N ASP A 559 -8.48 -6.71 -16.09
CA ASP A 559 -8.74 -7.98 -15.38
C ASP A 559 -10.18 -8.50 -15.60
N LEU A 560 -11.11 -7.58 -15.86
CA LEU A 560 -12.51 -7.92 -16.15
C LEU A 560 -12.75 -8.29 -17.63
N GLN A 561 -11.97 -7.69 -18.54
CA GLN A 561 -12.19 -7.84 -19.99
C GLN A 561 -12.09 -9.28 -20.48
N SER A 562 -11.16 -10.07 -19.93
CA SER A 562 -10.91 -11.42 -20.44
C SER A 562 -11.78 -12.51 -19.81
N ALA A 563 -12.19 -12.35 -18.55
CA ALA A 563 -12.89 -13.41 -17.81
C ALA A 563 -14.42 -13.30 -17.82
N ASN A 564 -14.98 -12.09 -18.08
CA ASN A 564 -16.40 -11.78 -17.90
C ASN A 564 -17.03 -10.99 -19.07
N GLU A 565 -16.39 -10.96 -20.23
CA GLU A 565 -16.89 -10.17 -21.36
C GLU A 565 -18.31 -10.56 -21.78
N GLU A 566 -18.59 -11.86 -21.82
CA GLU A 566 -19.91 -12.38 -22.19
C GLU A 566 -20.98 -12.02 -21.16
N GLU A 567 -20.67 -12.15 -19.87
CA GLU A 567 -21.59 -11.80 -18.79
C GLU A 567 -21.86 -10.30 -18.75
N CYS A 568 -20.86 -9.46 -19.02
CA CYS A 568 -21.03 -8.03 -19.14
C CYS A 568 -21.91 -7.65 -20.34
N LYS A 569 -21.72 -8.31 -21.50
CA LYS A 569 -22.56 -8.13 -22.69
C LYS A 569 -24.00 -8.53 -22.41
N GLN A 570 -24.22 -9.68 -21.75
CA GLN A 570 -25.54 -10.15 -21.37
C GLN A 570 -26.27 -9.12 -20.51
N ILE A 571 -25.61 -8.56 -19.49
CA ILE A 571 -26.20 -7.53 -18.63
C ILE A 571 -26.55 -6.27 -19.43
N LEU A 572 -25.66 -5.83 -20.33
CA LEU A 572 -25.91 -4.64 -21.15
C LEU A 572 -27.11 -4.82 -22.08
N LEU A 573 -27.25 -6.01 -22.69
CA LEU A 573 -28.43 -6.34 -23.52
C LEU A 573 -29.72 -6.35 -22.70
N GLN A 574 -29.70 -6.93 -21.51
CA GLN A 574 -30.86 -6.92 -20.61
C GLN A 574 -31.23 -5.48 -20.16
N LEU A 575 -30.24 -4.58 -19.93
CA LEU A 575 -30.51 -3.18 -19.64
C LEU A 575 -31.17 -2.46 -20.81
N GLU A 576 -30.76 -2.73 -22.04
CA GLU A 576 -31.40 -2.16 -23.25
C GLU A 576 -32.84 -2.63 -23.37
N GLU A 577 -33.11 -3.90 -23.08
CA GLU A 577 -34.47 -4.42 -23.04
C GLU A 577 -35.33 -3.72 -21.98
N LEU A 578 -34.81 -3.50 -20.77
CA LEU A 578 -35.51 -2.78 -19.70
C LEU A 578 -35.76 -1.31 -20.04
N LEU A 579 -34.85 -0.67 -20.77
CA LEU A 579 -35.06 0.69 -21.30
C LEU A 579 -36.20 0.71 -22.31
N ASN A 580 -36.23 -0.25 -23.24
CA ASN A 580 -37.28 -0.36 -24.25
C ASN A 580 -38.66 -0.65 -23.64
N ARG A 581 -38.70 -1.40 -22.53
CA ARG A 581 -39.92 -1.66 -21.74
C ARG A 581 -40.38 -0.47 -20.87
N GLY A 582 -39.60 0.62 -20.80
CA GLY A 582 -39.88 1.79 -19.94
C GLY A 582 -39.66 1.58 -18.44
N GLN A 583 -39.09 0.45 -18.05
CA GLN A 583 -38.75 0.15 -16.65
C GLN A 583 -37.52 0.90 -16.15
N LEU A 584 -36.67 1.33 -17.07
CA LEU A 584 -35.55 2.24 -16.85
C LEU A 584 -35.72 3.50 -17.72
N GLN A 585 -35.27 4.63 -17.17
CA GLN A 585 -35.26 5.92 -17.89
C GLN A 585 -33.82 6.40 -18.03
N PHE A 586 -33.36 6.61 -19.25
CA PHE A 586 -32.06 7.22 -19.50
C PHE A 586 -32.05 8.70 -19.09
N LEU A 587 -31.09 9.12 -18.30
CA LEU A 587 -30.82 10.51 -17.98
C LEU A 587 -29.72 11.04 -18.90
N PRO A 588 -30.05 11.94 -19.85
CA PRO A 588 -29.07 12.41 -20.83
C PRO A 588 -27.97 13.26 -20.20
N GLY A 589 -26.80 13.30 -20.84
CA GLY A 589 -25.69 14.16 -20.46
C GLY A 589 -24.33 13.49 -20.67
N PRO A 590 -23.21 14.23 -20.45
CA PRO A 590 -21.87 13.75 -20.70
C PRO A 590 -21.43 12.69 -19.68
N GLY A 591 -20.46 11.88 -20.07
CA GLY A 591 -19.86 10.85 -19.22
C GLY A 591 -20.59 9.50 -19.29
N TYR A 592 -20.41 8.70 -18.26
CA TYR A 592 -21.01 7.37 -18.17
C TYR A 592 -22.54 7.44 -18.13
N ARG A 593 -23.21 6.39 -18.62
CA ARG A 593 -24.68 6.32 -18.65
C ARG A 593 -25.24 6.32 -17.24
N ILE A 594 -26.27 7.14 -17.00
CA ILE A 594 -27.05 7.13 -15.77
C ILE A 594 -28.48 6.76 -16.12
N LEU A 595 -29.01 5.77 -15.42
CA LEU A 595 -30.38 5.29 -15.60
C LEU A 595 -31.14 5.51 -14.29
N LYS A 596 -32.39 5.98 -14.40
CA LYS A 596 -33.34 6.05 -13.27
C LYS A 596 -34.21 4.79 -13.30
N VAL A 597 -34.38 4.16 -12.16
CA VAL A 597 -35.27 3.00 -12.03
C VAL A 597 -36.70 3.51 -11.85
N ILE A 598 -37.59 3.06 -12.74
CA ILE A 598 -39.02 3.40 -12.71
C ILE A 598 -39.72 2.30 -11.95
N ARG A 599 -40.27 2.63 -10.78
CA ARG A 599 -41.11 1.73 -10.00
C ARG A 599 -42.55 2.02 -10.36
N GLU A 600 -43.28 1.02 -10.83
CA GLU A 600 -44.73 1.14 -10.92
C GLU A 600 -45.27 1.48 -9.54
N LYS A 601 -46.14 2.49 -9.46
CA LYS A 601 -46.76 2.95 -8.21
C LYS A 601 -47.76 1.92 -7.70
#